data_073479601498ed34280cb6c322b718ee
#
_entry.id   073479601498ed34280cb6c322b718ee
#
_cell.length_a   1.000
_cell.length_b   1.000
_cell.length_c   1.000
_cell.angle_alpha   90.00
_cell.angle_beta   90.00
_cell.angle_gamma   90.00
#
_symmetry.space_group_name_H-M   'P 1'
#
loop_
_entity.id
_entity.type
_entity.pdbx_description
1 polymer ?
#
loop_
_entity_poly.entity_id
_entity_poly.type
_entity_poly.pdbx_seq_one_letter_code
_entity_poly.pdbx_strand_id
1 'polypeptide(L)'
;MRIVYVTSRFPFPVEKGDKLRAFHQIRILSKRHEIHLVAISHKSISQEALDAMRPYCKSVRVFRIREWLLPFQILSGWLEGLPLQVSYFLDRTIKRQVQYHIIHIEPDHVICQLIRAAGYVRALPFRKTLDYMDVFSEGMHQRAVEHKIFRSFFEMEARRLAAYERTIYKDFDQHIIISAQDRERLKMPSKEHIAVIPNGVDSQYWENKGEHEPSYDLVFVGNLGYGPNKSTATFIVKNLVPELLKLKRKVKVLIAGARPGHEVSALNKVDGVTVSGWVEDIREAYQDGRIFVAPMFSGLGLQNKILEAMSMRLPCVTSSMVNNAIGATPGKHILVADTIGDIVRSIELLLDQPDRYEEMANAGREYVVAHFNWEDQVNKLEKLIITQNEYLPK
;
A
#
# COMPACT_ATOMS: atom_id res chain seq x y z
N MET A 1 -22.47 -11.00 -11.56
CA MET A 1 -22.73 -11.06 -10.09
C MET A 1 -22.94 -9.64 -9.60
N ARG A 2 -23.73 -9.51 -8.53
CA ARG A 2 -23.90 -8.27 -7.78
C ARG A 2 -22.93 -8.27 -6.60
N ILE A 3 -21.93 -7.38 -6.64
CA ILE A 3 -20.86 -7.33 -5.64
C ILE A 3 -20.97 -6.03 -4.84
N VAL A 4 -21.04 -6.15 -3.50
CA VAL A 4 -20.86 -5.00 -2.61
C VAL A 4 -19.39 -4.89 -2.22
N TYR A 5 -18.78 -3.74 -2.50
CA TYR A 5 -17.40 -3.45 -2.12
C TYR A 5 -17.40 -2.47 -0.94
N VAL A 6 -16.90 -2.92 0.23
CA VAL A 6 -16.91 -2.14 1.48
C VAL A 6 -15.52 -1.64 1.79
N THR A 7 -15.36 -0.33 1.97
CA THR A 7 -14.09 0.31 2.27
C THR A 7 -14.14 1.15 3.54
N SER A 8 -13.03 1.23 4.25
CA SER A 8 -12.85 2.15 5.40
C SER A 8 -12.34 3.54 5.02
N ARG A 9 -12.20 3.81 3.74
CA ARG A 9 -11.87 5.11 3.12
C ARG A 9 -12.43 5.13 1.71
N PHE A 10 -12.86 6.31 1.26
CA PHE A 10 -13.31 6.45 -0.12
C PHE A 10 -12.14 6.20 -1.11
N PRO A 11 -12.34 5.41 -2.18
CA PRO A 11 -11.24 4.95 -3.06
C PRO A 11 -10.51 6.06 -3.85
N PHE A 12 -11.09 7.24 -3.98
CA PHE A 12 -10.50 8.36 -4.71
C PHE A 12 -10.27 9.58 -3.79
N PRO A 13 -9.23 10.43 -4.03
CA PRO A 13 -8.11 10.24 -4.96
C PRO A 13 -7.17 9.09 -4.52
N VAL A 14 -6.44 8.51 -5.49
CA VAL A 14 -5.63 7.28 -5.31
C VAL A 14 -4.27 7.49 -4.61
N GLU A 15 -4.18 8.43 -3.71
CA GLU A 15 -2.95 8.87 -3.03
C GLU A 15 -2.38 7.85 -2.02
N LYS A 16 -3.15 6.81 -1.66
CA LYS A 16 -2.77 5.81 -0.65
C LYS A 16 -2.98 4.42 -1.20
N GLY A 17 -2.14 3.47 -0.77
CA GLY A 17 -2.19 2.09 -1.24
C GLY A 17 -3.56 1.41 -1.09
N ASP A 18 -4.27 1.65 0.01
CA ASP A 18 -5.63 1.13 0.24
C ASP A 18 -6.65 1.71 -0.76
N LYS A 19 -6.57 2.99 -1.05
CA LYS A 19 -7.44 3.64 -2.04
C LYS A 19 -7.11 3.20 -3.47
N LEU A 20 -5.83 3.18 -3.82
CA LEU A 20 -5.34 2.70 -5.11
C LEU A 20 -5.84 1.29 -5.40
N ARG A 21 -5.68 0.37 -4.44
CA ARG A 21 -6.13 -1.01 -4.54
C ARG A 21 -7.64 -1.11 -4.77
N ALA A 22 -8.43 -0.46 -3.92
CA ALA A 22 -9.89 -0.46 -4.06
C ALA A 22 -10.35 0.13 -5.40
N PHE A 23 -9.75 1.24 -5.82
CA PHE A 23 -10.07 1.88 -7.10
C PHE A 23 -9.86 0.94 -8.29
N HIS A 24 -8.67 0.33 -8.40
CA HIS A 24 -8.37 -0.57 -9.52
C HIS A 24 -9.17 -1.86 -9.47
N GLN A 25 -9.40 -2.46 -8.29
CA GLN A 25 -10.24 -3.64 -8.15
C GLN A 25 -11.69 -3.33 -8.59
N ILE A 26 -12.27 -2.23 -8.13
CA ILE A 26 -13.62 -1.80 -8.52
C ILE A 26 -13.67 -1.54 -10.03
N ARG A 27 -12.74 -0.76 -10.58
CA ARG A 27 -12.67 -0.41 -12.01
C ARG A 27 -12.64 -1.64 -12.91
N ILE A 28 -11.89 -2.66 -12.55
CA ILE A 28 -11.71 -3.85 -13.36
C ILE A 28 -12.88 -4.82 -13.17
N LEU A 29 -13.31 -5.06 -11.93
CA LEU A 29 -14.47 -5.91 -11.65
C LEU A 29 -15.75 -5.38 -12.29
N SER A 30 -15.93 -4.05 -12.38
CA SER A 30 -17.10 -3.42 -12.99
C SER A 30 -17.28 -3.72 -14.47
N LYS A 31 -16.24 -4.20 -15.17
CA LYS A 31 -16.35 -4.63 -16.56
C LYS A 31 -17.23 -5.88 -16.72
N ARG A 32 -17.39 -6.69 -15.69
CA ARG A 32 -18.06 -8.00 -15.72
C ARG A 32 -19.12 -8.18 -14.61
N HIS A 33 -19.13 -7.31 -13.61
CA HIS A 33 -20.00 -7.41 -12.44
C HIS A 33 -20.68 -6.08 -12.12
N GLU A 34 -21.83 -6.15 -11.47
CA GLU A 34 -22.53 -4.99 -10.93
C GLU A 34 -21.94 -4.64 -9.58
N ILE A 35 -21.26 -3.49 -9.47
CA ILE A 35 -20.55 -3.09 -8.26
C ILE A 35 -21.35 -2.04 -7.48
N HIS A 36 -21.54 -2.28 -6.18
CA HIS A 36 -22.10 -1.33 -5.23
C HIS A 36 -21.02 -0.92 -4.23
N LEU A 37 -20.58 0.34 -4.26
CA LEU A 37 -19.59 0.86 -3.34
C LEU A 37 -20.24 1.35 -2.05
N VAL A 38 -19.79 0.79 -0.92
CA VAL A 38 -20.14 1.23 0.43
C VAL A 38 -18.87 1.74 1.11
N ALA A 39 -18.74 3.04 1.25
CA ALA A 39 -17.55 3.66 1.85
C ALA A 39 -17.87 4.21 3.25
N ILE A 40 -17.02 3.87 4.22
CA ILE A 40 -17.07 4.45 5.57
C ILE A 40 -16.06 5.60 5.61
N SER A 41 -16.48 6.79 6.02
CA SER A 41 -15.60 7.95 6.00
C SER A 41 -15.81 8.86 7.20
N HIS A 42 -14.71 9.43 7.71
CA HIS A 42 -14.75 10.52 8.70
C HIS A 42 -14.95 11.89 8.02
N LYS A 43 -14.53 12.01 6.77
CA LYS A 43 -14.57 13.27 6.02
C LYS A 43 -15.70 13.26 5.00
N SER A 44 -16.18 14.46 4.66
CA SER A 44 -17.01 14.66 3.48
C SER A 44 -16.22 14.27 2.22
N ILE A 45 -16.92 13.69 1.25
CA ILE A 45 -16.34 13.31 -0.04
C ILE A 45 -16.68 14.40 -1.04
N SER A 46 -15.67 14.87 -1.78
CA SER A 46 -15.87 15.87 -2.83
C SER A 46 -16.72 15.32 -3.98
N GLN A 47 -17.37 16.20 -4.70
CA GLN A 47 -18.16 15.82 -5.88
C GLN A 47 -17.27 15.17 -6.94
N GLU A 48 -16.08 15.71 -7.17
CA GLU A 48 -15.07 15.15 -8.06
C GLU A 48 -14.76 13.68 -7.73
N ALA A 49 -14.55 13.37 -6.43
CA ALA A 49 -14.27 12.00 -6.02
C ALA A 49 -15.47 11.08 -6.24
N LEU A 50 -16.70 11.54 -6.02
CA LEU A 50 -17.91 10.79 -6.32
C LEU A 50 -18.01 10.53 -7.82
N ASP A 51 -17.78 11.54 -8.64
CA ASP A 51 -17.88 11.46 -10.10
C ASP A 51 -16.80 10.52 -10.68
N ALA A 52 -15.62 10.46 -10.09
CA ALA A 52 -14.56 9.52 -10.46
C ALA A 52 -14.96 8.04 -10.24
N MET A 53 -15.85 7.75 -9.28
CA MET A 53 -16.28 6.37 -8.99
C MET A 53 -17.58 5.96 -9.68
N ARG A 54 -18.44 6.91 -10.06
CA ARG A 54 -19.74 6.65 -10.70
C ARG A 54 -19.68 5.78 -11.95
N PRO A 55 -18.70 5.93 -12.87
CA PRO A 55 -18.64 5.09 -14.07
C PRO A 55 -18.46 3.60 -13.78
N TYR A 56 -17.93 3.26 -12.58
CA TYR A 56 -17.58 1.90 -12.20
C TYR A 56 -18.56 1.27 -11.21
N CYS A 57 -19.52 2.05 -10.69
CA CYS A 57 -20.41 1.59 -9.64
C CYS A 57 -21.88 1.83 -10.00
N LYS A 58 -22.72 0.79 -9.86
CA LYS A 58 -24.18 0.91 -9.96
C LYS A 58 -24.73 1.84 -8.88
N SER A 59 -24.17 1.78 -7.68
CA SER A 59 -24.46 2.72 -6.62
C SER A 59 -23.22 3.03 -5.80
N VAL A 60 -23.16 4.27 -5.31
CA VAL A 60 -22.10 4.74 -4.39
C VAL A 60 -22.77 5.28 -3.15
N ARG A 61 -22.56 4.65 -2.01
CA ARG A 61 -23.09 5.09 -0.72
C ARG A 61 -21.97 5.37 0.25
N VAL A 62 -21.94 6.58 0.79
CA VAL A 62 -20.97 7.01 1.80
C VAL A 62 -21.67 7.13 3.14
N PHE A 63 -21.14 6.42 4.14
CA PHE A 63 -21.60 6.51 5.51
C PHE A 63 -20.58 7.32 6.32
N ARG A 64 -20.99 8.47 6.82
CA ARG A 64 -20.11 9.39 7.53
C ARG A 64 -20.13 9.12 9.02
N ILE A 65 -18.96 8.80 9.59
CA ILE A 65 -18.76 8.66 11.04
C ILE A 65 -18.81 10.06 11.67
N ARG A 66 -19.50 10.15 12.80
CA ARG A 66 -19.63 11.41 13.56
C ARG A 66 -18.39 11.62 14.42
N GLU A 67 -17.53 12.56 14.03
CA GLU A 67 -16.25 12.80 14.71
C GLU A 67 -16.39 13.15 16.20
N TRP A 68 -17.47 13.84 16.59
CA TRP A 68 -17.73 14.19 17.99
C TRP A 68 -18.05 12.97 18.88
N LEU A 69 -18.44 11.82 18.31
CA LEU A 69 -18.68 10.58 19.05
C LEU A 69 -17.40 9.72 19.17
N LEU A 70 -16.31 10.06 18.47
CA LEU A 70 -15.10 9.27 18.45
C LEU A 70 -14.51 8.95 19.84
N PRO A 71 -14.42 9.88 20.80
CA PRO A 71 -13.90 9.56 22.12
C PRO A 71 -14.72 8.45 22.83
N PHE A 72 -16.03 8.51 22.71
CA PHE A 72 -16.94 7.52 23.30
C PHE A 72 -16.85 6.17 22.58
N GLN A 73 -16.76 6.18 21.25
CA GLN A 73 -16.61 4.96 20.44
C GLN A 73 -15.29 4.26 20.75
N ILE A 74 -14.18 5.01 20.82
CA ILE A 74 -12.85 4.48 21.16
C ILE A 74 -12.86 3.88 22.57
N LEU A 75 -13.42 4.61 23.55
CA LEU A 75 -13.49 4.14 24.93
C LEU A 75 -14.36 2.87 25.05
N SER A 76 -15.55 2.87 24.47
CA SER A 76 -16.45 1.71 24.47
C SER A 76 -15.81 0.50 23.80
N GLY A 77 -15.20 0.68 22.63
CA GLY A 77 -14.51 -0.40 21.93
C GLY A 77 -13.29 -0.90 22.71
N TRP A 78 -12.54 -0.01 23.36
CA TRP A 78 -11.41 -0.39 24.19
C TRP A 78 -11.82 -1.23 25.42
N LEU A 79 -12.92 -0.88 26.07
CA LEU A 79 -13.49 -1.65 27.17
C LEU A 79 -13.98 -3.03 26.73
N GLU A 80 -14.45 -3.18 25.49
CA GLU A 80 -14.84 -4.45 24.88
C GLU A 80 -13.66 -5.27 24.34
N GLY A 81 -12.42 -4.79 24.51
CA GLY A 81 -11.21 -5.46 24.02
C GLY A 81 -10.93 -5.26 22.54
N LEU A 82 -11.69 -4.40 21.84
CA LEU A 82 -11.41 -4.08 20.44
C LEU A 82 -10.11 -3.26 20.29
N PRO A 83 -9.36 -3.46 19.21
CA PRO A 83 -8.23 -2.59 18.87
C PRO A 83 -8.68 -1.15 18.64
N LEU A 84 -7.86 -0.20 19.02
CA LEU A 84 -8.17 1.23 18.85
C LEU A 84 -8.40 1.61 17.40
N GLN A 85 -7.63 1.05 16.47
CA GLN A 85 -7.81 1.28 15.04
C GLN A 85 -9.15 0.76 14.51
N VAL A 86 -9.66 -0.32 15.06
CA VAL A 86 -10.99 -0.86 14.74
C VAL A 86 -12.07 0.02 15.36
N SER A 87 -11.93 0.34 16.65
CA SER A 87 -12.86 1.20 17.39
C SER A 87 -13.02 2.58 16.75
N TYR A 88 -11.92 3.15 16.22
CA TYR A 88 -11.93 4.43 15.52
C TYR A 88 -12.83 4.44 14.27
N PHE A 89 -12.96 3.29 13.58
CA PHE A 89 -13.77 3.16 12.37
C PHE A 89 -15.15 2.54 12.60
N LEU A 90 -15.45 1.98 13.78
CA LEU A 90 -16.68 1.23 14.05
C LEU A 90 -17.70 2.08 14.80
N ASP A 91 -18.65 2.66 14.08
CA ASP A 91 -19.84 3.32 14.65
C ASP A 91 -21.03 2.35 14.64
N ARG A 92 -21.62 2.08 15.81
CA ARG A 92 -22.71 1.11 15.95
C ARG A 92 -24.01 1.54 15.25
N THR A 93 -24.28 2.83 15.21
CA THR A 93 -25.46 3.37 14.51
C THR A 93 -25.29 3.21 13.00
N ILE A 94 -24.11 3.61 12.50
CA ILE A 94 -23.75 3.44 11.09
C ILE A 94 -23.71 1.96 10.72
N LYS A 95 -23.21 1.08 11.60
CA LYS A 95 -23.21 -0.37 11.35
C LYS A 95 -24.60 -0.89 10.99
N ARG A 96 -25.64 -0.52 11.74
CA ARG A 96 -27.03 -0.93 11.45
C ARG A 96 -27.49 -0.39 10.09
N GLN A 97 -27.16 0.85 9.76
CA GLN A 97 -27.52 1.46 8.48
C GLN A 97 -26.80 0.78 7.30
N VAL A 98 -25.51 0.48 7.44
CA VAL A 98 -24.71 -0.25 6.44
C VAL A 98 -25.28 -1.64 6.22
N GLN A 99 -25.57 -2.38 7.30
CA GLN A 99 -26.15 -3.72 7.22
C GLN A 99 -27.51 -3.71 6.55
N TYR A 100 -28.39 -2.79 6.95
CA TYR A 100 -29.68 -2.59 6.31
C TYR A 100 -29.55 -2.31 4.81
N HIS A 101 -28.65 -1.41 4.43
CA HIS A 101 -28.41 -1.07 3.04
C HIS A 101 -27.89 -2.26 2.23
N ILE A 102 -26.94 -3.03 2.76
CA ILE A 102 -26.38 -4.21 2.09
C ILE A 102 -27.43 -5.31 1.94
N ILE A 103 -28.25 -5.55 2.96
CA ILE A 103 -29.34 -6.53 2.89
C ILE A 103 -30.33 -6.19 1.77
N HIS A 104 -30.67 -4.91 1.57
CA HIS A 104 -31.56 -4.50 0.49
C HIS A 104 -30.95 -4.54 -0.92
N ILE A 105 -29.61 -4.57 -1.02
CA ILE A 105 -28.93 -4.82 -2.30
C ILE A 105 -29.02 -6.30 -2.68
N GLU A 106 -29.10 -7.21 -1.70
CA GLU A 106 -29.06 -8.66 -1.91
C GLU A 106 -27.85 -9.10 -2.74
N PRO A 107 -26.61 -8.82 -2.29
CA PRO A 107 -25.43 -9.11 -3.08
C PRO A 107 -25.15 -10.62 -3.17
N ASP A 108 -24.61 -11.06 -4.30
CA ASP A 108 -24.05 -12.39 -4.45
C ASP A 108 -22.74 -12.55 -3.66
N HIS A 109 -21.98 -11.44 -3.51
CA HIS A 109 -20.72 -11.42 -2.79
C HIS A 109 -20.40 -10.05 -2.17
N VAL A 110 -19.71 -10.07 -1.01
CA VAL A 110 -19.23 -8.86 -0.32
C VAL A 110 -17.73 -8.88 -0.25
N ILE A 111 -17.05 -7.88 -0.80
CA ILE A 111 -15.60 -7.67 -0.62
C ILE A 111 -15.42 -6.63 0.47
N CYS A 112 -14.74 -6.98 1.53
CA CYS A 112 -14.43 -6.08 2.65
C CYS A 112 -12.94 -5.76 2.65
N GLN A 113 -12.61 -4.51 2.41
CA GLN A 113 -11.23 -4.05 2.43
C GLN A 113 -10.84 -3.55 3.82
N LEU A 114 -9.77 -4.12 4.35
CA LEU A 114 -9.17 -3.86 5.66
C LEU A 114 -10.00 -4.36 6.85
N ILE A 115 -9.30 -4.88 7.83
CA ILE A 115 -9.89 -5.43 9.07
C ILE A 115 -10.77 -4.43 9.83
N ARG A 116 -10.51 -3.13 9.72
CA ARG A 116 -11.29 -2.07 10.39
C ARG A 116 -12.69 -1.87 9.80
N ALA A 117 -12.95 -2.32 8.56
CA ALA A 117 -14.29 -2.33 7.98
C ALA A 117 -15.03 -3.65 8.27
N ALA A 118 -14.32 -4.70 8.68
CA ALA A 118 -14.89 -6.04 8.92
C ALA A 118 -16.08 -6.04 9.89
N GLY A 119 -16.03 -5.21 10.93
CA GLY A 119 -17.11 -5.08 11.93
C GLY A 119 -18.48 -4.72 11.36
N TYR A 120 -18.53 -4.11 10.18
CA TYR A 120 -19.78 -3.74 9.49
C TYR A 120 -20.45 -4.92 8.81
N VAL A 121 -19.66 -5.88 8.29
CA VAL A 121 -20.18 -6.93 7.40
C VAL A 121 -20.03 -8.35 7.92
N ARG A 122 -19.19 -8.59 8.95
CA ARG A 122 -18.88 -9.93 9.46
C ARG A 122 -20.10 -10.80 9.81
N ALA A 123 -21.19 -10.19 10.30
CA ALA A 123 -22.40 -10.88 10.70
C ALA A 123 -23.46 -11.00 9.59
N LEU A 124 -23.20 -10.49 8.37
CA LEU A 124 -24.14 -10.60 7.27
C LEU A 124 -24.16 -12.03 6.68
N PRO A 125 -25.32 -12.53 6.21
CA PRO A 125 -25.47 -13.90 5.71
C PRO A 125 -25.02 -14.08 4.25
N PHE A 126 -24.21 -13.18 3.74
CA PHE A 126 -23.69 -13.23 2.37
C PHE A 126 -22.29 -13.81 2.35
N ARG A 127 -21.87 -14.32 1.19
CA ARG A 127 -20.50 -14.70 0.95
C ARG A 127 -19.55 -13.50 1.01
N LYS A 128 -18.41 -13.68 1.67
CA LYS A 128 -17.53 -12.55 2.00
C LYS A 128 -16.07 -12.87 1.79
N THR A 129 -15.38 -11.95 1.11
CA THR A 129 -13.91 -11.90 1.04
C THR A 129 -13.38 -10.79 1.95
N LEU A 130 -12.41 -11.11 2.80
CA LEU A 130 -11.65 -10.12 3.55
C LEU A 130 -10.30 -9.86 2.86
N ASP A 131 -10.08 -8.61 2.48
CA ASP A 131 -8.78 -8.12 2.03
C ASP A 131 -8.03 -7.49 3.21
N TYR A 132 -7.06 -8.22 3.76
CA TYR A 132 -6.25 -7.73 4.88
C TYR A 132 -5.38 -6.55 4.46
N MET A 133 -4.90 -6.52 3.20
CA MET A 133 -3.82 -5.66 2.72
C MET A 133 -2.54 -5.87 3.55
N ASP A 134 -2.42 -5.15 4.68
CA ASP A 134 -1.28 -5.18 5.58
C ASP A 134 -1.60 -5.93 6.88
N VAL A 135 -0.57 -6.41 7.58
CA VAL A 135 -0.70 -7.00 8.92
C VAL A 135 -0.66 -5.90 9.97
N PHE A 136 -1.82 -5.45 10.42
CA PHE A 136 -1.92 -4.31 11.34
C PHE A 136 -1.29 -4.59 12.70
N SER A 137 -1.39 -5.83 13.18
CA SER A 137 -0.72 -6.25 14.43
C SER A 137 0.80 -6.12 14.34
N GLU A 138 1.41 -6.49 13.21
CA GLU A 138 2.83 -6.35 12.98
C GLU A 138 3.24 -4.88 12.87
N GLY A 139 2.41 -4.04 12.23
CA GLY A 139 2.65 -2.59 12.16
C GLY A 139 2.70 -1.92 13.54
N MET A 140 1.88 -2.38 14.49
CA MET A 140 1.96 -1.90 15.87
C MET A 140 3.18 -2.45 16.61
N HIS A 141 3.57 -3.69 16.32
CA HIS A 141 4.80 -4.27 16.89
C HIS A 141 6.04 -3.50 16.44
N GLN A 142 6.17 -3.17 15.17
CA GLN A 142 7.27 -2.33 14.66
C GLN A 142 7.31 -0.95 15.34
N ARG A 143 6.15 -0.32 15.55
CA ARG A 143 6.08 0.94 16.31
C ARG A 143 6.51 0.78 17.77
N ALA A 144 6.24 -0.36 18.39
CA ALA A 144 6.69 -0.64 19.75
C ALA A 144 8.23 -0.70 19.84
N VAL A 145 8.89 -1.18 18.80
CA VAL A 145 10.36 -1.19 18.70
C VAL A 145 10.92 0.21 18.48
N GLU A 146 10.28 1.01 17.62
CA GLU A 146 10.71 2.37 17.26
C GLU A 146 10.51 3.37 18.42
N HIS A 147 9.43 3.24 19.19
CA HIS A 147 9.01 4.21 20.22
C HIS A 147 9.12 3.64 21.63
N LYS A 148 10.33 3.68 22.21
CA LYS A 148 10.63 3.09 23.55
C LYS A 148 9.68 3.55 24.66
N ILE A 149 9.32 4.85 24.70
CA ILE A 149 8.45 5.45 25.75
C ILE A 149 7.02 4.86 25.68
N PHE A 150 6.49 4.61 24.50
CA PHE A 150 5.13 4.08 24.28
C PHE A 150 5.11 2.59 23.95
N ARG A 151 6.23 1.89 24.18
CA ARG A 151 6.39 0.49 23.82
C ARG A 151 5.27 -0.40 24.36
N SER A 152 4.99 -0.33 25.65
CA SER A 152 3.95 -1.16 26.29
C SER A 152 2.55 -0.92 25.69
N PHE A 153 2.24 0.33 25.34
CA PHE A 153 1.00 0.69 24.68
C PHE A 153 0.91 0.07 23.28
N PHE A 154 1.95 0.20 22.46
CA PHE A 154 1.96 -0.38 21.12
C PHE A 154 1.97 -1.90 21.14
N GLU A 155 2.65 -2.54 22.09
CA GLU A 155 2.61 -4.00 22.26
C GLU A 155 1.23 -4.51 22.70
N MET A 156 0.52 -3.76 23.56
CA MET A 156 -0.86 -4.08 23.94
C MET A 156 -1.78 -3.99 22.70
N GLU A 157 -1.67 -2.93 21.94
CA GLU A 157 -2.48 -2.74 20.72
C GLU A 157 -2.15 -3.80 19.66
N ALA A 158 -0.87 -4.18 19.49
CA ALA A 158 -0.45 -5.27 18.61
C ALA A 158 -1.10 -6.61 19.00
N ARG A 159 -1.15 -6.92 20.31
CA ARG A 159 -1.82 -8.14 20.82
C ARG A 159 -3.33 -8.11 20.54
N ARG A 160 -4.00 -6.98 20.76
CA ARG A 160 -5.43 -6.82 20.49
C ARG A 160 -5.73 -6.97 19.00
N LEU A 161 -4.91 -6.37 18.13
CA LEU A 161 -5.05 -6.50 16.69
C LEU A 161 -4.86 -7.95 16.24
N ALA A 162 -3.83 -8.65 16.73
CA ALA A 162 -3.61 -10.07 16.41
C ALA A 162 -4.77 -10.96 16.87
N ALA A 163 -5.36 -10.67 18.02
CA ALA A 163 -6.56 -11.38 18.50
C ALA A 163 -7.78 -11.08 17.61
N TYR A 164 -7.96 -9.83 17.20
CA TYR A 164 -9.04 -9.41 16.31
C TYR A 164 -8.90 -10.01 14.92
N GLU A 165 -7.69 -9.98 14.32
CA GLU A 165 -7.38 -10.61 13.04
C GLU A 165 -7.75 -12.10 13.02
N ARG A 166 -7.42 -12.84 14.10
CA ARG A 166 -7.83 -14.25 14.27
C ARG A 166 -9.36 -14.43 14.42
N THR A 167 -10.01 -13.53 15.15
CA THR A 167 -11.44 -13.62 15.40
C THR A 167 -12.24 -13.41 14.13
N ILE A 168 -11.92 -12.39 13.35
CA ILE A 168 -12.67 -12.08 12.12
C ILE A 168 -12.36 -13.07 10.99
N TYR A 169 -11.24 -13.79 11.03
CA TYR A 169 -10.91 -14.83 10.06
C TYR A 169 -12.05 -15.83 9.88
N LYS A 170 -12.70 -16.22 10.98
CA LYS A 170 -13.79 -17.20 10.97
C LYS A 170 -15.11 -16.69 10.35
N ASP A 171 -15.24 -15.38 10.20
CA ASP A 171 -16.49 -14.74 9.74
C ASP A 171 -16.50 -14.47 8.22
N PHE A 172 -15.41 -14.79 7.54
CA PHE A 172 -15.27 -14.60 6.10
C PHE A 172 -14.95 -15.92 5.40
N ASP A 173 -15.46 -16.07 4.21
CA ASP A 173 -15.30 -17.29 3.41
C ASP A 173 -13.98 -17.32 2.65
N GLN A 174 -13.47 -16.14 2.25
CA GLN A 174 -12.23 -15.97 1.51
C GLN A 174 -11.36 -14.90 2.15
N HIS A 175 -10.06 -15.08 2.01
CA HIS A 175 -9.05 -14.19 2.56
C HIS A 175 -7.99 -13.87 1.53
N ILE A 176 -7.68 -12.59 1.38
CA ILE A 176 -6.59 -12.16 0.50
C ILE A 176 -5.65 -11.19 1.23
N ILE A 177 -4.38 -11.20 0.84
CA ILE A 177 -3.34 -10.33 1.36
C ILE A 177 -2.41 -9.87 0.25
N ILE A 178 -1.69 -8.77 0.46
CA ILE A 178 -0.91 -8.12 -0.60
C ILE A 178 0.41 -8.82 -0.94
N SER A 179 1.05 -9.53 0.02
CA SER A 179 2.32 -10.22 -0.20
C SER A 179 2.44 -11.53 0.56
N ALA A 180 3.27 -12.45 0.07
CA ALA A 180 3.60 -13.67 0.78
C ALA A 180 4.31 -13.38 2.11
N GLN A 181 5.17 -12.37 2.15
CA GLN A 181 5.84 -11.92 3.37
C GLN A 181 4.85 -11.49 4.45
N ASP A 182 3.81 -10.73 4.08
CA ASP A 182 2.79 -10.31 5.04
C ASP A 182 1.91 -11.49 5.47
N ARG A 183 1.61 -12.43 4.57
CA ARG A 183 0.92 -13.67 4.94
C ARG A 183 1.67 -14.43 6.04
N GLU A 184 3.00 -14.56 5.92
CA GLU A 184 3.82 -15.25 6.91
C GLU A 184 3.85 -14.53 8.29
N ARG A 185 3.69 -13.22 8.31
CA ARG A 185 3.62 -12.41 9.54
C ARG A 185 2.29 -12.51 10.28
N LEU A 186 1.22 -12.94 9.62
CA LEU A 186 -0.08 -13.15 10.28
C LEU A 186 0.02 -14.24 11.34
N LYS A 187 -0.36 -13.92 12.58
CA LYS A 187 -0.33 -14.84 13.72
C LYS A 187 -1.65 -15.60 13.84
N MET A 188 -1.97 -16.42 12.82
CA MET A 188 -3.19 -17.23 12.82
C MET A 188 -2.91 -18.64 12.27
N PRO A 189 -3.70 -19.64 12.71
CA PRO A 189 -3.71 -20.96 12.08
C PRO A 189 -4.26 -20.83 10.66
N SER A 190 -3.88 -21.74 9.78
CA SER A 190 -4.41 -21.82 8.41
C SER A 190 -4.15 -20.60 7.52
N LYS A 191 -3.06 -19.85 7.78
CA LYS A 191 -2.66 -18.71 6.95
C LYS A 191 -2.31 -19.10 5.50
N GLU A 192 -2.04 -20.38 5.25
CA GLU A 192 -1.82 -20.96 3.91
C GLU A 192 -3.06 -20.86 3.02
N HIS A 193 -4.27 -20.76 3.58
CA HIS A 193 -5.50 -20.54 2.83
C HIS A 193 -5.74 -19.07 2.45
N ILE A 194 -4.87 -18.16 2.90
CA ILE A 194 -4.95 -16.76 2.52
C ILE A 194 -4.27 -16.57 1.16
N ALA A 195 -5.03 -16.20 0.14
CA ALA A 195 -4.51 -16.01 -1.20
C ALA A 195 -3.67 -14.72 -1.28
N VAL A 196 -2.50 -14.80 -1.91
CA VAL A 196 -1.65 -13.64 -2.15
C VAL A 196 -2.05 -12.99 -3.46
N ILE A 197 -2.60 -11.77 -3.36
CA ILE A 197 -2.99 -10.95 -4.50
C ILE A 197 -2.34 -9.57 -4.34
N PRO A 198 -1.18 -9.34 -4.95
CA PRO A 198 -0.47 -8.07 -4.85
C PRO A 198 -1.22 -6.92 -5.54
N ASN A 199 -0.78 -5.70 -5.30
CA ASN A 199 -1.18 -4.57 -6.12
C ASN A 199 -0.58 -4.71 -7.51
N GLY A 200 -1.27 -4.14 -8.49
CA GLY A 200 -0.74 -3.99 -9.83
C GLY A 200 -0.08 -2.63 -10.06
N VAL A 201 0.49 -2.50 -11.24
CA VAL A 201 0.97 -1.25 -11.81
C VAL A 201 0.28 -1.05 -13.17
N ASP A 202 -0.16 0.16 -13.43
CA ASP A 202 -0.61 0.57 -14.76
C ASP A 202 0.63 0.92 -15.59
N SER A 203 1.17 -0.07 -16.29
CA SER A 203 2.45 0.08 -17.02
C SER A 203 2.37 1.03 -18.22
N GLN A 204 1.17 1.39 -18.67
CA GLN A 204 0.96 2.43 -19.69
C GLN A 204 1.02 3.82 -19.06
N TYR A 205 0.42 3.99 -17.88
CA TYR A 205 0.53 5.23 -17.11
C TYR A 205 1.96 5.45 -16.59
N TRP A 206 2.60 4.39 -16.06
CA TRP A 206 3.96 4.41 -15.55
C TRP A 206 4.96 4.03 -16.66
N GLU A 207 5.05 4.88 -17.69
CA GLU A 207 5.97 4.71 -18.81
C GLU A 207 6.89 5.91 -18.94
N ASN A 208 8.20 5.65 -19.00
CA ASN A 208 9.18 6.66 -19.37
C ASN A 208 9.29 6.70 -20.90
N LYS A 209 8.91 7.81 -21.50
CA LYS A 209 8.94 7.99 -22.96
C LYS A 209 10.33 8.36 -23.50
N GLY A 210 11.33 8.51 -22.62
CA GLY A 210 12.70 8.79 -23.03
C GLY A 210 12.95 10.21 -23.56
N GLU A 211 12.01 11.12 -23.32
CA GLU A 211 12.05 12.50 -23.86
C GLU A 211 12.88 13.46 -22.98
N HIS A 212 13.37 13.00 -21.82
CA HIS A 212 14.03 13.84 -20.82
C HIS A 212 15.33 13.21 -20.33
N GLU A 213 16.42 14.01 -20.31
CA GLU A 213 17.65 13.60 -19.65
C GLU A 213 17.55 13.83 -18.14
N PRO A 214 17.83 12.80 -17.31
CA PRO A 214 17.74 12.93 -15.87
C PRO A 214 18.69 14.00 -15.30
N SER A 215 18.16 14.89 -14.47
CA SER A 215 18.93 15.95 -13.81
C SER A 215 19.58 15.48 -12.50
N TYR A 216 19.12 14.35 -11.94
CA TYR A 216 19.59 13.79 -10.67
C TYR A 216 20.14 12.37 -10.85
N ASP A 217 21.21 12.07 -10.13
CA ASP A 217 21.79 10.72 -10.12
C ASP A 217 20.92 9.76 -9.31
N LEU A 218 20.39 10.22 -8.18
CA LEU A 218 19.57 9.43 -7.27
C LEU A 218 18.21 10.07 -7.07
N VAL A 219 17.17 9.25 -7.02
CA VAL A 219 15.81 9.70 -6.68
C VAL A 219 15.16 8.81 -5.65
N PHE A 220 14.44 9.41 -4.73
CA PHE A 220 13.52 8.74 -3.80
C PHE A 220 12.16 9.43 -3.81
N VAL A 221 11.10 8.64 -3.96
CA VAL A 221 9.73 9.13 -4.02
C VAL A 221 8.91 8.52 -2.89
N GLY A 222 8.03 9.32 -2.25
CA GLY A 222 7.08 8.79 -1.27
C GLY A 222 6.36 9.86 -0.49
N ASN A 223 5.30 9.47 0.22
CA ASN A 223 4.66 10.37 1.19
C ASN A 223 5.63 10.61 2.36
N LEU A 224 6.25 11.78 2.40
CA LEU A 224 7.30 12.15 3.36
C LEU A 224 6.78 12.40 4.79
N GLY A 225 5.46 12.44 4.97
CA GLY A 225 4.83 12.41 6.30
C GLY A 225 4.69 11.00 6.89
N TYR A 226 4.98 9.94 6.12
CA TYR A 226 4.96 8.57 6.61
C TYR A 226 6.33 8.18 7.19
N GLY A 227 6.35 7.65 8.42
CA GLY A 227 7.59 7.38 9.19
C GLY A 227 8.67 6.64 8.40
N PRO A 228 8.41 5.47 7.82
CA PRO A 228 9.40 4.74 7.03
C PRO A 228 9.98 5.55 5.85
N ASN A 229 9.17 6.34 5.13
CA ASN A 229 9.66 7.19 4.04
C ASN A 229 10.54 8.34 4.56
N LYS A 230 10.13 8.94 5.68
CA LYS A 230 10.93 9.98 6.36
C LYS A 230 12.30 9.44 6.78
N SER A 231 12.32 8.24 7.39
CA SER A 231 13.56 7.59 7.81
C SER A 231 14.45 7.27 6.61
N THR A 232 13.88 6.76 5.51
CA THR A 232 14.60 6.48 4.28
C THR A 232 15.22 7.74 3.66
N ALA A 233 14.43 8.81 3.50
CA ALA A 233 14.93 10.09 3.00
C ALA A 233 16.08 10.65 3.86
N THR A 234 15.92 10.57 5.19
CA THR A 234 16.95 10.99 6.14
C THR A 234 18.20 10.13 6.02
N PHE A 235 18.07 8.82 5.90
CA PHE A 235 19.20 7.89 5.72
C PHE A 235 19.96 8.19 4.41
N ILE A 236 19.26 8.38 3.29
CA ILE A 236 19.89 8.71 2.00
C ILE A 236 20.75 9.95 2.17
N VAL A 237 20.21 11.02 2.73
CA VAL A 237 20.92 12.31 2.78
C VAL A 237 22.00 12.35 3.86
N LYS A 238 21.72 11.81 5.06
CA LYS A 238 22.65 11.95 6.19
C LYS A 238 23.70 10.83 6.28
N ASN A 239 23.45 9.68 5.67
CA ASN A 239 24.36 8.54 5.73
C ASN A 239 24.92 8.18 4.35
N LEU A 240 24.09 7.99 3.34
CA LEU A 240 24.55 7.53 2.03
C LEU A 240 25.30 8.60 1.24
N VAL A 241 24.79 9.84 1.15
CA VAL A 241 25.49 10.95 0.45
C VAL A 241 26.89 11.20 0.98
N PRO A 242 27.14 11.27 2.31
CA PRO A 242 28.49 11.42 2.83
C PRO A 242 29.44 10.26 2.47
N GLU A 243 28.97 9.02 2.41
CA GLU A 243 29.80 7.89 1.98
C GLU A 243 30.21 7.99 0.50
N LEU A 244 29.27 8.38 -0.37
CA LEU A 244 29.58 8.63 -1.78
C LEU A 244 30.60 9.78 -1.96
N LEU A 245 30.47 10.84 -1.16
CA LEU A 245 31.43 11.96 -1.15
C LEU A 245 32.84 11.55 -0.74
N LYS A 246 33.01 10.62 0.23
CA LYS A 246 34.33 10.07 0.61
C LYS A 246 35.02 9.39 -0.58
N LEU A 247 34.26 8.82 -1.50
CA LEU A 247 34.75 8.21 -2.73
C LEU A 247 34.92 9.25 -3.87
N LYS A 248 34.90 10.55 -3.55
CA LYS A 248 35.00 11.68 -4.48
C LYS A 248 33.85 11.71 -5.52
N ARG A 249 32.72 11.04 -5.21
CA ARG A 249 31.50 11.06 -6.03
C ARG A 249 30.56 12.14 -5.51
N LYS A 250 30.46 13.23 -6.26
CA LYS A 250 29.41 14.23 -6.08
C LYS A 250 28.15 13.72 -6.79
N VAL A 251 27.12 13.43 -6.04
CA VAL A 251 25.81 12.99 -6.59
C VAL A 251 24.75 14.05 -6.35
N LYS A 252 23.85 14.22 -7.32
CA LYS A 252 22.63 15.01 -7.15
C LYS A 252 21.50 14.09 -6.72
N VAL A 253 20.78 14.48 -5.67
CA VAL A 253 19.73 13.65 -5.07
C VAL A 253 18.41 14.40 -5.07
N LEU A 254 17.35 13.79 -5.60
CA LEU A 254 15.98 14.26 -5.52
C LEU A 254 15.20 13.44 -4.48
N ILE A 255 14.62 14.12 -3.50
CA ILE A 255 13.65 13.56 -2.55
C ILE A 255 12.29 14.19 -2.85
N ALA A 256 11.38 13.42 -3.46
CA ALA A 256 10.09 13.94 -3.89
C ALA A 256 8.91 13.33 -3.14
N GLY A 257 7.88 14.14 -2.91
CA GLY A 257 6.61 13.67 -2.38
C GLY A 257 5.96 14.56 -1.33
N ALA A 258 4.70 14.27 -1.08
CA ALA A 258 3.85 15.10 -0.23
C ALA A 258 4.26 15.10 1.24
N ARG A 259 3.97 16.21 1.92
CA ARG A 259 4.07 16.39 3.38
C ARG A 259 5.48 16.22 3.94
N PRO A 260 6.49 16.86 3.38
CA PRO A 260 7.80 16.89 4.00
C PRO A 260 7.67 17.68 5.33
N GLY A 261 7.77 16.97 6.45
CA GLY A 261 7.86 17.64 7.75
C GLY A 261 9.15 18.46 7.82
N HIS A 262 9.25 19.35 8.82
CA HIS A 262 10.39 20.26 8.98
C HIS A 262 11.75 19.57 8.88
N GLU A 263 11.89 18.37 9.46
CA GLU A 263 13.15 17.59 9.41
C GLU A 263 13.54 17.16 7.99
N VAL A 264 12.56 16.72 7.17
CA VAL A 264 12.83 16.31 5.79
C VAL A 264 13.06 17.54 4.91
N SER A 265 12.28 18.61 5.10
CA SER A 265 12.50 19.87 4.38
C SER A 265 13.88 20.47 4.66
N ALA A 266 14.41 20.32 5.88
CA ALA A 266 15.73 20.79 6.24
C ALA A 266 16.87 20.06 5.49
N LEU A 267 16.63 18.86 4.92
CA LEU A 267 17.61 18.14 4.12
C LEU A 267 17.99 18.90 2.83
N ASN A 268 17.12 19.78 2.35
CA ASN A 268 17.39 20.65 1.21
C ASN A 268 18.59 21.62 1.41
N LYS A 269 19.12 21.73 2.65
CA LYS A 269 20.31 22.51 2.96
C LYS A 269 21.63 21.80 2.63
N VAL A 270 21.56 20.51 2.35
CA VAL A 270 22.74 19.71 1.99
C VAL A 270 23.05 19.91 0.50
N ASP A 271 24.32 20.22 0.19
CA ASP A 271 24.77 20.45 -1.20
C ASP A 271 24.45 19.22 -2.08
N GLY A 272 23.90 19.47 -3.27
CA GLY A 272 23.47 18.44 -4.21
C GLY A 272 22.13 17.75 -3.86
N VAL A 273 21.45 18.15 -2.80
CA VAL A 273 20.14 17.55 -2.39
C VAL A 273 19.00 18.51 -2.68
N THR A 274 17.97 18.03 -3.35
CA THR A 274 16.71 18.75 -3.58
C THR A 274 15.55 18.00 -2.92
N VAL A 275 14.76 18.71 -2.11
CA VAL A 275 13.49 18.22 -1.56
C VAL A 275 12.34 18.98 -2.21
N SER A 276 11.66 18.38 -3.20
CA SER A 276 10.63 19.06 -3.99
C SER A 276 9.32 19.29 -3.22
N GLY A 277 9.03 18.45 -2.22
CA GLY A 277 7.70 18.41 -1.65
C GLY A 277 6.67 17.76 -2.58
N TRP A 278 5.42 18.22 -2.50
CA TRP A 278 4.36 17.74 -3.39
C TRP A 278 4.61 18.22 -4.83
N VAL A 279 4.40 17.30 -5.78
CA VAL A 279 4.48 17.57 -7.23
C VAL A 279 3.15 17.18 -7.88
N GLU A 280 2.77 17.86 -8.94
CA GLU A 280 1.50 17.63 -9.63
C GLU A 280 1.48 16.26 -10.31
N ASP A 281 2.53 15.96 -11.06
CA ASP A 281 2.76 14.64 -11.64
C ASP A 281 4.03 14.00 -11.05
N ILE A 282 3.84 12.98 -10.23
CA ILE A 282 4.95 12.29 -9.57
C ILE A 282 5.86 11.55 -10.56
N ARG A 283 5.39 11.27 -11.78
CA ARG A 283 6.20 10.63 -12.83
C ARG A 283 7.37 11.50 -13.24
N GLU A 284 7.22 12.82 -13.20
CA GLU A 284 8.32 13.76 -13.48
C GLU A 284 9.49 13.54 -12.52
N ALA A 285 9.19 13.30 -11.23
CA ALA A 285 10.24 13.02 -10.25
C ALA A 285 10.98 11.71 -10.53
N TYR A 286 10.29 10.67 -11.03
CA TYR A 286 10.93 9.42 -11.44
C TYR A 286 11.78 9.62 -12.71
N GLN A 287 11.27 10.36 -13.70
CA GLN A 287 11.98 10.63 -14.96
C GLN A 287 13.25 11.48 -14.75
N ASP A 288 13.24 12.33 -13.73
CA ASP A 288 14.34 13.22 -13.40
C ASP A 288 15.51 12.52 -12.67
N GLY A 289 15.32 11.25 -12.28
CA GLY A 289 16.34 10.43 -11.61
C GLY A 289 16.92 9.34 -12.50
N ARG A 290 18.23 9.06 -12.32
CA ARG A 290 18.91 7.93 -12.98
C ARG A 290 18.72 6.61 -12.20
N ILE A 291 18.81 6.63 -10.88
CA ILE A 291 18.72 5.45 -10.03
C ILE A 291 17.68 5.71 -8.95
N PHE A 292 16.72 4.81 -8.80
CA PHE A 292 15.77 4.83 -7.69
C PHE A 292 16.39 4.15 -6.46
N VAL A 293 16.56 4.91 -5.38
CA VAL A 293 17.22 4.41 -4.16
C VAL A 293 16.24 4.41 -3.00
N ALA A 294 15.85 3.23 -2.54
CA ALA A 294 14.91 3.06 -1.43
C ALA A 294 15.37 2.00 -0.43
N PRO A 295 16.45 2.24 0.32
CA PRO A 295 16.98 1.33 1.34
C PRO A 295 16.11 1.39 2.59
N MET A 296 14.90 0.84 2.51
CA MET A 296 13.94 0.84 3.61
C MET A 296 14.23 -0.29 4.58
N PHE A 297 14.43 0.03 5.85
CA PHE A 297 14.71 -0.93 6.93
C PHE A 297 13.51 -1.15 7.85
N SER A 298 12.42 -0.42 7.63
CA SER A 298 11.13 -0.59 8.30
C SER A 298 9.98 -0.37 7.33
N GLY A 299 8.82 -0.96 7.63
CA GLY A 299 7.62 -0.87 6.81
C GLY A 299 6.97 -2.22 6.57
N LEU A 300 5.75 -2.17 6.09
CA LEU A 300 4.92 -3.32 5.75
C LEU A 300 4.39 -3.20 4.34
N GLY A 301 3.84 -4.30 3.86
CA GLY A 301 3.19 -4.34 2.58
C GLY A 301 4.13 -4.26 1.38
N LEU A 302 3.52 -4.25 0.22
CA LEU A 302 4.19 -4.08 -1.04
C LEU A 302 4.51 -2.60 -1.28
N GLN A 303 5.76 -2.28 -1.59
CA GLN A 303 6.19 -0.92 -1.85
C GLN A 303 5.94 -0.54 -3.31
N ASN A 304 4.74 0.00 -3.61
CA ASN A 304 4.32 0.37 -4.97
C ASN A 304 5.35 1.25 -5.68
N LYS A 305 6.01 2.16 -4.95
CA LYS A 305 7.03 3.07 -5.51
C LYS A 305 8.20 2.36 -6.21
N ILE A 306 8.55 1.14 -5.75
CA ILE A 306 9.58 0.32 -6.42
C ILE A 306 9.03 -0.21 -7.74
N LEU A 307 7.79 -0.73 -7.73
CA LEU A 307 7.14 -1.23 -8.94
C LEU A 307 6.92 -0.11 -9.96
N GLU A 308 6.56 1.09 -9.50
CA GLU A 308 6.42 2.30 -10.31
C GLU A 308 7.76 2.68 -10.96
N ALA A 309 8.85 2.72 -10.17
CA ALA A 309 10.20 3.00 -10.67
C ALA A 309 10.65 1.97 -11.70
N MET A 310 10.51 0.66 -11.40
CA MET A 310 10.84 -0.42 -12.33
C MET A 310 10.01 -0.33 -13.61
N SER A 311 8.71 0.01 -13.51
CA SER A 311 7.84 0.20 -14.67
C SER A 311 8.33 1.34 -15.57
N MET A 312 8.92 2.38 -14.99
CA MET A 312 9.52 3.51 -15.70
C MET A 312 10.96 3.27 -16.18
N ARG A 313 11.44 2.02 -16.19
CA ARG A 313 12.81 1.65 -16.56
C ARG A 313 13.87 2.31 -15.68
N LEU A 314 13.57 2.52 -14.42
CA LEU A 314 14.51 3.10 -13.49
C LEU A 314 15.14 1.97 -12.67
N PRO A 315 16.46 1.71 -12.80
CA PRO A 315 17.14 0.73 -11.97
C PRO A 315 16.96 1.05 -10.49
N CYS A 316 16.63 0.04 -9.69
CA CYS A 316 16.30 0.20 -8.28
C CYS A 316 17.36 -0.43 -7.38
N VAL A 317 17.76 0.31 -6.34
CA VAL A 317 18.55 -0.20 -5.20
C VAL A 317 17.68 -0.17 -3.95
N THR A 318 17.45 -1.34 -3.34
CA THR A 318 16.58 -1.47 -2.18
C THR A 318 17.09 -2.50 -1.17
N SER A 319 16.42 -2.63 -0.02
CA SER A 319 16.75 -3.64 0.99
C SER A 319 16.12 -5.01 0.69
N SER A 320 16.66 -6.07 1.30
CA SER A 320 16.10 -7.42 1.24
C SER A 320 14.67 -7.45 1.77
N MET A 321 14.38 -6.69 2.83
CA MET A 321 13.03 -6.58 3.40
C MET A 321 12.00 -6.13 2.36
N VAL A 322 12.32 -5.15 1.52
CA VAL A 322 11.43 -4.67 0.47
C VAL A 322 11.33 -5.67 -0.66
N ASN A 323 12.47 -6.23 -1.12
CA ASN A 323 12.48 -7.16 -2.22
C ASN A 323 11.79 -8.50 -1.89
N ASN A 324 11.79 -8.93 -0.64
CA ASN A 324 11.06 -10.13 -0.20
C ASN A 324 9.54 -10.03 -0.47
N ALA A 325 8.97 -8.82 -0.44
CA ALA A 325 7.57 -8.59 -0.79
C ALA A 325 7.34 -8.54 -2.32
N ILE A 326 8.35 -8.14 -3.09
CA ILE A 326 8.31 -8.01 -4.56
C ILE A 326 8.65 -9.34 -5.23
N GLY A 327 9.65 -10.08 -4.72
CA GLY A 327 10.11 -11.33 -5.27
C GLY A 327 10.95 -11.19 -6.55
N ALA A 328 11.50 -10.00 -6.83
CA ALA A 328 12.36 -9.78 -7.97
C ALA A 328 13.73 -10.46 -7.78
N THR A 329 14.33 -10.98 -8.86
CA THR A 329 15.64 -11.63 -8.80
C THR A 329 16.75 -10.59 -8.57
N PRO A 330 17.46 -10.66 -7.42
CA PRO A 330 18.58 -9.75 -7.16
C PRO A 330 19.66 -9.84 -8.24
N GLY A 331 20.24 -8.70 -8.59
CA GLY A 331 21.26 -8.60 -9.60
C GLY A 331 20.77 -8.70 -11.04
N LYS A 332 19.54 -9.11 -11.29
CA LYS A 332 18.92 -9.15 -12.62
C LYS A 332 17.86 -8.05 -12.78
N HIS A 333 16.85 -8.04 -11.92
CA HIS A 333 15.72 -7.11 -12.01
C HIS A 333 15.88 -5.90 -11.08
N ILE A 334 16.67 -6.05 -10.02
CA ILE A 334 16.83 -5.08 -8.94
C ILE A 334 18.15 -5.34 -8.21
N LEU A 335 18.75 -4.31 -7.61
CA LEU A 335 19.88 -4.48 -6.69
C LEU A 335 19.36 -4.50 -5.25
N VAL A 336 19.78 -5.51 -4.50
CA VAL A 336 19.42 -5.69 -3.09
C VAL A 336 20.64 -5.45 -2.23
N ALA A 337 20.53 -4.50 -1.30
CA ALA A 337 21.63 -4.06 -0.47
C ALA A 337 21.12 -3.69 0.95
N ASP A 338 21.66 -4.35 1.97
CA ASP A 338 21.26 -4.17 3.36
C ASP A 338 22.28 -3.37 4.19
N THR A 339 23.49 -3.21 3.68
CA THR A 339 24.52 -2.37 4.30
C THR A 339 24.81 -1.13 3.46
N ILE A 340 25.26 -0.07 4.12
CA ILE A 340 25.60 1.17 3.43
C ILE A 340 26.70 0.95 2.37
N GLY A 341 27.66 0.08 2.65
CA GLY A 341 28.72 -0.26 1.70
C GLY A 341 28.19 -1.00 0.46
N ASP A 342 27.20 -1.88 0.62
CA ASP A 342 26.56 -2.58 -0.50
C ASP A 342 25.71 -1.62 -1.33
N ILE A 343 25.02 -0.68 -0.69
CA ILE A 343 24.24 0.37 -1.37
C ILE A 343 25.16 1.24 -2.22
N VAL A 344 26.28 1.68 -1.65
CA VAL A 344 27.30 2.47 -2.35
C VAL A 344 27.82 1.72 -3.58
N ARG A 345 28.28 0.45 -3.41
CA ARG A 345 28.75 -0.39 -4.53
C ARG A 345 27.69 -0.57 -5.62
N SER A 346 26.43 -0.73 -5.22
CA SER A 346 25.32 -0.85 -6.16
C SER A 346 25.10 0.41 -6.99
N ILE A 347 25.22 1.58 -6.36
CA ILE A 347 25.11 2.88 -7.04
C ILE A 347 26.29 3.08 -7.99
N GLU A 348 27.54 2.83 -7.55
CA GLU A 348 28.73 2.93 -8.38
C GLU A 348 28.63 2.02 -9.61
N LEU A 349 28.21 0.76 -9.42
CA LEU A 349 27.99 -0.18 -10.52
C LEU A 349 27.07 0.38 -11.60
N LEU A 350 25.93 0.95 -11.19
CA LEU A 350 24.94 1.49 -12.14
C LEU A 350 25.38 2.82 -12.79
N LEU A 351 26.17 3.64 -12.08
CA LEU A 351 26.67 4.91 -12.62
C LEU A 351 27.85 4.70 -13.58
N ASP A 352 28.68 3.66 -13.34
CA ASP A 352 29.94 3.43 -14.08
C ASP A 352 29.78 2.45 -15.24
N GLN A 353 28.69 1.64 -15.27
CA GLN A 353 28.47 0.61 -16.28
C GLN A 353 27.13 0.82 -16.99
N PRO A 354 27.12 1.62 -18.10
CA PRO A 354 25.89 1.92 -18.84
C PRO A 354 25.16 0.66 -19.36
N ASP A 355 25.90 -0.34 -19.83
CA ASP A 355 25.31 -1.59 -20.32
C ASP A 355 24.54 -2.30 -19.20
N ARG A 356 25.11 -2.34 -18.00
CA ARG A 356 24.49 -2.94 -16.83
C ARG A 356 23.27 -2.18 -16.34
N TYR A 357 23.32 -0.86 -16.46
CA TYR A 357 22.18 0.03 -16.20
C TYR A 357 21.02 -0.33 -17.13
N GLU A 358 21.26 -0.37 -18.44
CA GLU A 358 20.22 -0.65 -19.44
C GLU A 358 19.65 -2.07 -19.31
N GLU A 359 20.50 -3.07 -19.09
CA GLU A 359 20.06 -4.44 -18.84
C GLU A 359 19.09 -4.51 -17.65
N MET A 360 19.45 -3.87 -16.54
CA MET A 360 18.61 -3.89 -15.32
C MET A 360 17.32 -3.08 -15.48
N ALA A 361 17.39 -1.93 -16.13
CA ALA A 361 16.23 -1.09 -16.43
C ALA A 361 15.18 -1.86 -17.24
N ASN A 362 15.63 -2.54 -18.30
CA ASN A 362 14.75 -3.34 -19.16
C ASN A 362 14.21 -4.58 -18.43
N ALA A 363 15.08 -5.38 -17.80
CA ALA A 363 14.69 -6.57 -17.07
C ALA A 363 13.73 -6.26 -15.89
N GLY A 364 13.95 -5.14 -15.22
CA GLY A 364 13.07 -4.65 -14.15
C GLY A 364 11.67 -4.33 -14.66
N ARG A 365 11.56 -3.59 -15.76
CA ARG A 365 10.26 -3.28 -16.40
C ARG A 365 9.54 -4.56 -16.85
N GLU A 366 10.24 -5.44 -17.57
CA GLU A 366 9.67 -6.71 -18.03
C GLU A 366 9.11 -7.52 -16.88
N TYR A 367 9.83 -7.59 -15.77
CA TYR A 367 9.40 -8.28 -14.56
C TYR A 367 8.09 -7.69 -14.01
N VAL A 368 8.01 -6.36 -13.87
CA VAL A 368 6.81 -5.71 -13.34
C VAL A 368 5.61 -5.87 -14.27
N VAL A 369 5.80 -5.70 -15.58
CA VAL A 369 4.72 -5.88 -16.59
C VAL A 369 4.19 -7.30 -16.56
N ALA A 370 5.06 -8.31 -16.41
CA ALA A 370 4.67 -9.73 -16.40
C ALA A 370 3.98 -10.15 -15.09
N HIS A 371 4.36 -9.57 -13.93
CA HIS A 371 3.93 -10.10 -12.64
C HIS A 371 2.98 -9.18 -11.86
N PHE A 372 2.93 -7.88 -12.17
CA PHE A 372 2.19 -6.87 -11.42
C PHE A 372 1.17 -6.09 -12.28
N ASN A 373 0.60 -6.72 -13.30
CA ASN A 373 -0.49 -6.13 -14.06
C ASN A 373 -1.79 -6.12 -13.25
N TRP A 374 -2.51 -5.00 -13.19
CA TRP A 374 -3.75 -4.90 -12.43
C TRP A 374 -4.84 -5.86 -12.93
N GLU A 375 -4.99 -6.03 -14.25
CA GLU A 375 -5.98 -6.93 -14.82
C GLU A 375 -5.75 -8.38 -14.32
N ASP A 376 -4.48 -8.85 -14.33
CA ASP A 376 -4.14 -10.18 -13.90
C ASP A 376 -4.37 -10.40 -12.41
N GLN A 377 -4.03 -9.39 -11.57
CA GLN A 377 -4.26 -9.51 -10.13
C GLN A 377 -5.75 -9.52 -9.80
N VAL A 378 -6.55 -8.69 -10.46
CA VAL A 378 -8.00 -8.67 -10.25
C VAL A 378 -8.68 -9.92 -10.83
N ASN A 379 -8.18 -10.47 -11.94
CA ASN A 379 -8.65 -11.75 -12.47
C ASN A 379 -8.40 -12.92 -11.49
N LYS A 380 -7.30 -12.90 -10.73
CA LYS A 380 -7.06 -13.87 -9.63
C LYS A 380 -8.10 -13.71 -8.53
N LEU A 381 -8.42 -12.47 -8.13
CA LEU A 381 -9.47 -12.18 -7.15
C LEU A 381 -10.82 -12.65 -7.65
N GLU A 382 -11.17 -12.33 -8.88
CA GLU A 382 -12.44 -12.74 -9.49
C GLU A 382 -12.60 -14.27 -9.53
N LYS A 383 -11.57 -15.00 -9.97
CA LYS A 383 -11.57 -16.48 -9.95
C LYS A 383 -11.82 -17.01 -8.55
N LEU A 384 -11.15 -16.45 -7.53
CA LEU A 384 -11.34 -16.84 -6.13
C LEU A 384 -12.81 -16.68 -5.70
N ILE A 385 -13.46 -15.58 -6.08
CA ILE A 385 -14.85 -15.28 -5.76
C ILE A 385 -15.81 -16.22 -6.50
N ILE A 386 -15.59 -16.46 -7.80
CA ILE A 386 -16.48 -17.27 -8.66
C ILE A 386 -16.42 -18.73 -8.28
N THR A 387 -15.23 -19.33 -8.14
CA THR A 387 -15.04 -20.76 -7.83
C THR A 387 -15.84 -21.16 -6.58
N GLN A 388 -15.97 -20.28 -5.64
CA GLN A 388 -16.73 -20.56 -4.41
C GLN A 388 -18.25 -20.50 -4.62
N ASN A 389 -18.72 -19.67 -5.54
CA ASN A 389 -20.15 -19.56 -5.81
C ASN A 389 -20.71 -20.77 -6.61
N GLU A 390 -19.84 -21.53 -7.29
CA GLU A 390 -20.22 -22.73 -8.04
C GLU A 390 -20.37 -23.99 -7.18
N TYR A 391 -19.78 -24.03 -5.99
CA TYR A 391 -19.71 -25.26 -5.17
C TYR A 391 -20.83 -25.45 -4.12
N LEU A 392 -21.92 -24.65 -4.16
CA LEU A 392 -23.06 -24.87 -3.27
C LEU A 392 -24.40 -24.84 -4.03
N PRO A 393 -25.31 -25.83 -3.74
CA PRO A 393 -26.68 -25.82 -4.27
C PRO A 393 -27.42 -24.56 -3.77
N LYS A 394 -28.24 -23.99 -4.65
CA LYS A 394 -29.15 -22.86 -4.37
C LYS A 394 -30.15 -23.24 -3.27
#